data_62cad42d1bb4b5ef9994e0277cec3592
#
_entry.id   62cad42d1bb4b5ef9994e0277cec3592
#
_cell.length_a   1.000
_cell.length_b   1.000
_cell.length_c   1.000
_cell.angle_alpha   90.00
_cell.angle_beta   90.00
_cell.angle_gamma   90.00
#
_symmetry.space_group_name_H-M   'P 1'
#
loop_
_entity.id
_entity.type
_entity.pdbx_description
1 polymer ?
#
loop_
_entity_poly.entity_id
_entity_poly.type
_entity_poly.pdbx_seq_one_letter_code
_entity_poly.pdbx_strand_id
1 'polypeptide(L)'
;MSKALELLHGQKFSAEWCYGISRSYFGIENGGGGSWCAYCAQAMKDVGALPSRNYSILGWDLSEYDWKTAKTFERGPPESLKVIADGYKTGFVKIKTWEQFRDAIATGHPIVVGSNVGFGSTSATRSKSGLLRSQWWSKWNHAMCFCGVSDGKSKRALILNSWGENWVSGPKWLGDEPEGSFWILKSDVLKMLAQDDVFAILPIPGLPR
;
A
#
# COMPACT_ATOMS: atom_id res chain seq x y z
N MET A 1 1.96 -0.13 -1.82
CA MET A 1 3.41 -0.26 -1.51
C MET A 1 4.07 1.08 -1.22
N SER A 2 4.07 2.04 -2.15
CA SER A 2 4.69 3.37 -1.95
C SER A 2 4.27 4.06 -0.65
N LYS A 3 2.98 4.01 -0.31
CA LYS A 3 2.48 4.59 0.96
C LYS A 3 2.99 3.88 2.21
N ALA A 4 3.21 2.57 2.17
CA ALA A 4 3.82 1.85 3.28
C ALA A 4 5.27 2.28 3.52
N LEU A 5 6.04 2.48 2.45
CA LEU A 5 7.40 2.99 2.54
C LEU A 5 7.44 4.46 3.03
N GLU A 6 6.48 5.28 2.58
CA GLU A 6 6.35 6.66 3.08
C GLU A 6 6.08 6.69 4.58
N LEU A 7 5.19 5.83 5.08
CA LEU A 7 4.92 5.71 6.53
C LEU A 7 6.14 5.25 7.33
N LEU A 8 7.01 4.42 6.74
CA LEU A 8 8.23 3.95 7.40
C LEU A 8 9.33 5.01 7.46
N HIS A 9 9.48 5.82 6.44
CA HIS A 9 10.67 6.64 6.22
C HIS A 9 10.40 8.15 6.17
N GLY A 10 9.14 8.59 6.24
CA GLY A 10 8.77 10.00 6.17
C GLY A 10 9.03 10.66 4.80
N GLN A 11 9.45 9.91 3.79
CA GLN A 11 9.67 10.40 2.43
C GLN A 11 8.78 9.68 1.42
N LYS A 12 8.35 10.40 0.38
CA LYS A 12 7.51 9.82 -0.68
C LYS A 12 8.32 8.87 -1.58
N PHE A 13 7.66 7.77 -1.99
CA PHE A 13 8.17 6.84 -3.00
C PHE A 13 7.22 6.79 -4.19
N SER A 14 7.78 6.65 -5.40
CA SER A 14 7.01 6.65 -6.65
C SER A 14 6.05 5.46 -6.72
N ALA A 15 4.76 5.78 -6.83
CA ALA A 15 3.73 4.78 -7.05
C ALA A 15 3.80 4.19 -8.47
N GLU A 16 4.19 4.99 -9.46
CA GLU A 16 4.42 4.59 -10.85
C GLU A 16 5.50 3.53 -10.94
N TRP A 17 6.61 3.73 -10.20
CA TRP A 17 7.68 2.78 -10.11
C TRP A 17 7.20 1.48 -9.48
N CYS A 18 6.60 1.54 -8.29
CA CYS A 18 6.09 0.36 -7.58
C CYS A 18 5.14 -0.46 -8.46
N TYR A 19 4.22 0.21 -9.16
CA TYR A 19 3.27 -0.44 -10.07
C TYR A 19 3.97 -1.01 -11.30
N GLY A 20 4.75 -0.19 -12.01
CA GLY A 20 5.38 -0.57 -13.27
C GLY A 20 6.37 -1.73 -13.08
N ILE A 21 7.26 -1.64 -12.07
CA ILE A 21 8.21 -2.70 -11.75
C ILE A 21 7.50 -4.00 -11.37
N SER A 22 6.43 -3.95 -10.58
CA SER A 22 5.73 -5.17 -10.19
C SER A 22 5.17 -5.92 -11.40
N ARG A 23 4.76 -5.20 -12.44
CA ARG A 23 4.22 -5.81 -13.65
C ARG A 23 5.29 -6.26 -14.62
N SER A 24 6.30 -5.43 -14.86
CA SER A 24 7.44 -5.74 -15.73
C SER A 24 8.24 -6.95 -15.20
N TYR A 25 8.52 -6.98 -13.90
CA TYR A 25 9.31 -8.04 -13.27
C TYR A 25 8.64 -9.43 -13.36
N PHE A 26 7.31 -9.48 -13.34
CA PHE A 26 6.54 -10.72 -13.42
C PHE A 26 5.92 -11.00 -14.81
N GLY A 27 6.26 -10.21 -15.83
CA GLY A 27 5.82 -10.43 -17.20
C GLY A 27 4.30 -10.33 -17.41
N ILE A 28 3.62 -9.47 -16.66
CA ILE A 28 2.16 -9.28 -16.73
C ILE A 28 1.74 -7.97 -17.42
N GLU A 29 2.66 -7.34 -18.14
CA GLU A 29 2.46 -6.07 -18.83
C GLU A 29 1.35 -6.11 -19.88
N ASN A 30 1.11 -7.26 -20.48
CA ASN A 30 0.07 -7.47 -21.50
C ASN A 30 -1.28 -7.91 -20.92
N GLY A 31 -1.37 -8.08 -19.61
CA GLY A 31 -2.61 -8.40 -18.90
C GLY A 31 -3.50 -7.17 -18.66
N GLY A 32 -4.67 -7.39 -18.08
CA GLY A 32 -5.53 -6.31 -17.58
C GLY A 32 -4.81 -5.41 -16.55
N GLY A 33 -5.41 -4.28 -16.17
CA GLY A 33 -4.84 -3.40 -15.15
C GLY A 33 -4.70 -4.09 -13.77
N GLY A 34 -3.89 -3.48 -12.90
CA GLY A 34 -3.65 -3.98 -11.54
C GLY A 34 -2.38 -4.82 -11.40
N SER A 35 -2.05 -5.12 -10.15
CA SER A 35 -0.95 -6.02 -9.75
C SER A 35 -1.28 -6.63 -8.39
N TRP A 36 -0.58 -7.69 -8.01
CA TRP A 36 -0.70 -8.30 -6.68
C TRP A 36 0.26 -7.61 -5.70
N CYS A 37 -0.13 -7.49 -4.43
CA CYS A 37 0.79 -6.99 -3.39
C CYS A 37 2.01 -7.90 -3.26
N ALA A 38 1.86 -9.21 -3.43
CA ALA A 38 2.96 -10.17 -3.48
C ALA A 38 4.00 -9.80 -4.56
N TYR A 39 3.55 -9.48 -5.77
CA TYR A 39 4.43 -9.10 -6.88
C TYR A 39 5.14 -7.78 -6.59
N CYS A 40 4.41 -6.80 -6.08
CA CYS A 40 5.01 -5.52 -5.73
C CYS A 40 6.05 -5.67 -4.59
N ALA A 41 5.74 -6.47 -3.55
CA ALA A 41 6.66 -6.73 -2.45
C ALA A 41 7.95 -7.42 -2.93
N GLN A 42 7.82 -8.45 -3.78
CA GLN A 42 8.98 -9.15 -4.32
C GLN A 42 9.82 -8.24 -5.24
N ALA A 43 9.18 -7.46 -6.11
CA ALA A 43 9.88 -6.51 -6.97
C ALA A 43 10.64 -5.45 -6.15
N MET A 44 10.06 -4.93 -5.07
CA MET A 44 10.73 -3.98 -4.17
C MET A 44 11.89 -4.62 -3.39
N LYS A 45 11.83 -5.92 -3.14
CA LYS A 45 12.94 -6.66 -2.53
C LYS A 45 14.11 -6.88 -3.51
N ASP A 46 13.83 -7.23 -4.75
CA ASP A 46 14.84 -7.65 -5.72
C ASP A 46 15.41 -6.48 -6.54
N VAL A 47 14.55 -5.53 -6.92
CA VAL A 47 14.91 -4.35 -7.72
C VAL A 47 15.08 -3.11 -6.86
N GLY A 48 14.21 -2.91 -5.88
CA GLY A 48 14.18 -1.75 -4.99
C GLY A 48 13.04 -0.77 -5.28
N ALA A 49 12.78 0.10 -4.32
CA ALA A 49 11.86 1.23 -4.45
C ALA A 49 12.56 2.43 -5.07
N LEU A 50 11.81 3.42 -5.54
CA LEU A 50 12.38 4.65 -6.07
C LEU A 50 11.76 5.85 -5.36
N PRO A 51 12.54 6.75 -4.72
CA PRO A 51 12.00 7.97 -4.15
C PRO A 51 11.23 8.80 -5.17
N SER A 52 10.13 9.42 -4.73
CA SER A 52 9.32 10.32 -5.58
C SER A 52 10.00 11.69 -5.65
N ARG A 53 10.69 11.94 -6.74
CA ARG A 53 11.41 13.23 -6.99
C ARG A 53 11.70 13.41 -8.47
N ASN A 54 12.19 14.59 -8.83
CA ASN A 54 12.65 14.90 -10.18
C ASN A 54 14.03 14.27 -10.44
N TYR A 55 14.13 13.49 -11.51
CA TYR A 55 15.34 12.89 -12.06
C TYR A 55 15.64 13.47 -13.46
N SER A 56 15.54 14.79 -13.62
CA SER A 56 15.63 15.48 -14.93
C SER A 56 16.91 15.16 -15.71
N ILE A 57 18.04 14.96 -15.03
CA ILE A 57 19.30 14.52 -15.65
C ILE A 57 19.14 13.16 -16.37
N LEU A 58 18.23 12.33 -15.91
CA LEU A 58 17.90 11.03 -16.52
C LEU A 58 16.64 11.08 -17.40
N GLY A 59 16.07 12.27 -17.61
CA GLY A 59 14.87 12.45 -18.41
C GLY A 59 13.55 12.07 -17.75
N TRP A 60 13.51 11.96 -16.39
CA TRP A 60 12.33 11.55 -15.66
C TRP A 60 11.94 12.55 -14.57
N ASP A 61 10.64 12.80 -14.43
CA ASP A 61 10.08 13.50 -13.27
C ASP A 61 9.07 12.58 -12.58
N LEU A 62 9.35 12.21 -11.34
CA LEU A 62 8.51 11.36 -10.49
C LEU A 62 8.09 12.10 -9.22
N SER A 63 8.13 13.44 -9.23
CA SER A 63 7.69 14.27 -8.09
C SER A 63 6.18 14.24 -7.91
N GLU A 64 5.44 14.12 -9.03
CA GLU A 64 3.99 14.01 -9.06
C GLU A 64 3.56 12.74 -9.82
N TYR A 65 2.42 12.16 -9.42
CA TYR A 65 1.93 10.93 -10.03
C TYR A 65 1.49 11.15 -11.48
N ASP A 66 2.03 10.34 -12.40
CA ASP A 66 1.59 10.26 -13.80
C ASP A 66 1.37 8.81 -14.24
N TRP A 67 0.14 8.49 -14.63
CA TRP A 67 -0.22 7.15 -15.07
C TRP A 67 0.48 6.72 -16.39
N LYS A 68 0.87 7.66 -17.23
CA LYS A 68 1.60 7.36 -18.49
C LYS A 68 3.01 6.85 -18.16
N THR A 69 3.64 7.45 -17.20
CA THR A 69 4.93 7.01 -16.65
C THR A 69 4.82 5.61 -16.06
N ALA A 70 3.76 5.33 -15.28
CA ALA A 70 3.49 3.99 -14.77
C ALA A 70 3.37 2.95 -15.89
N LYS A 71 2.67 3.28 -16.99
CA LYS A 71 2.55 2.42 -18.17
C LYS A 71 3.86 2.25 -18.96
N THR A 72 4.71 3.25 -18.94
CA THR A 72 6.05 3.14 -19.54
C THR A 72 6.91 2.16 -18.74
N PHE A 73 6.93 2.27 -17.42
CA PHE A 73 7.68 1.34 -16.55
C PHE A 73 7.16 -0.10 -16.60
N GLU A 74 5.87 -0.29 -16.85
CA GLU A 74 5.28 -1.60 -17.06
C GLU A 74 5.89 -2.35 -18.26
N ARG A 75 6.32 -1.62 -19.30
CA ARG A 75 6.93 -2.18 -20.53
C ARG A 75 8.45 -2.39 -20.42
N GLY A 76 9.05 -1.94 -19.35
CA GLY A 76 10.48 -2.03 -19.09
C GLY A 76 11.02 -0.71 -18.52
N PRO A 77 11.28 -0.69 -17.20
CA PRO A 77 11.81 0.51 -16.57
C PRO A 77 13.25 0.77 -17.00
N PRO A 78 13.67 2.06 -17.09
CA PRO A 78 15.02 2.44 -17.48
C PRO A 78 16.08 1.86 -16.54
N GLU A 79 17.17 1.36 -17.09
CA GLU A 79 18.26 0.78 -16.30
C GLU A 79 18.91 1.80 -15.36
N SER A 80 19.02 3.05 -15.79
CA SER A 80 19.54 4.16 -14.98
C SER A 80 18.74 4.38 -13.69
N LEU A 81 17.43 4.17 -13.72
CA LEU A 81 16.58 4.25 -12.53
C LEU A 81 16.67 3.00 -11.65
N LYS A 82 16.91 1.82 -12.23
CA LYS A 82 17.14 0.59 -11.46
C LYS A 82 18.40 0.67 -10.62
N VAL A 83 19.47 1.28 -11.15
CA VAL A 83 20.72 1.52 -10.39
C VAL A 83 20.45 2.36 -9.14
N ILE A 84 19.58 3.38 -9.24
CA ILE A 84 19.19 4.18 -8.09
C ILE A 84 18.32 3.36 -7.13
N ALA A 85 17.34 2.64 -7.67
CA ALA A 85 16.39 1.85 -6.88
C ALA A 85 17.09 0.73 -6.08
N ASP A 86 18.20 0.19 -6.57
CA ASP A 86 19.00 -0.85 -5.90
C ASP A 86 19.40 -0.44 -4.47
N GLY A 87 19.66 0.84 -4.25
CA GLY A 87 19.93 1.41 -2.91
C GLY A 87 18.71 1.50 -1.99
N TYR A 88 17.51 1.15 -2.48
CA TYR A 88 16.24 1.26 -1.75
C TYR A 88 15.50 -0.09 -1.68
N LYS A 89 16.22 -1.18 -1.63
CA LYS A 89 15.64 -2.51 -1.44
C LYS A 89 15.05 -2.66 -0.05
N THR A 90 13.84 -3.21 0.02
CA THR A 90 13.12 -3.47 1.27
C THR A 90 12.75 -4.94 1.40
N GLY A 91 12.66 -5.44 2.64
CA GLY A 91 12.13 -6.75 2.93
C GLY A 91 10.61 -6.72 3.14
N PHE A 92 10.03 -7.90 3.24
CA PHE A 92 8.63 -8.07 3.60
C PHE A 92 8.40 -9.38 4.34
N VAL A 93 7.31 -9.43 5.11
CA VAL A 93 6.85 -10.63 5.81
C VAL A 93 5.39 -10.87 5.48
N LYS A 94 5.06 -12.08 5.04
CA LYS A 94 3.67 -12.47 4.78
C LYS A 94 2.90 -12.59 6.10
N ILE A 95 1.73 -11.97 6.16
CA ILE A 95 0.87 -11.95 7.34
C ILE A 95 -0.31 -12.91 7.13
N LYS A 96 -0.49 -13.83 8.07
CA LYS A 96 -1.53 -14.89 7.96
C LYS A 96 -2.51 -14.88 9.12
N THR A 97 -2.15 -14.33 10.29
CA THR A 97 -2.99 -14.33 11.47
C THR A 97 -3.20 -12.92 12.01
N TRP A 98 -4.26 -12.75 12.81
CA TRP A 98 -4.50 -11.48 13.51
C TRP A 98 -3.34 -11.12 14.45
N GLU A 99 -2.75 -12.06 15.12
CA GLU A 99 -1.64 -11.86 16.06
C GLU A 99 -0.42 -11.32 15.30
N GLN A 100 -0.03 -11.92 14.18
CA GLN A 100 1.03 -11.41 13.31
C GLN A 100 0.71 -10.01 12.78
N PHE A 101 -0.55 -9.78 12.37
CA PHE A 101 -1.03 -8.48 11.90
C PHE A 101 -0.87 -7.41 12.99
N ARG A 102 -1.42 -7.68 14.19
CA ARG A 102 -1.34 -6.79 15.34
C ARG A 102 0.11 -6.45 15.69
N ASP A 103 0.94 -7.46 15.81
CA ASP A 103 2.32 -7.33 16.27
C ASP A 103 3.17 -6.56 15.24
N ALA A 104 2.97 -6.80 13.95
CA ALA A 104 3.63 -6.04 12.89
C ALA A 104 3.27 -4.54 12.97
N ILE A 105 1.98 -4.18 13.04
CA ILE A 105 1.56 -2.78 13.18
C ILE A 105 2.06 -2.17 14.49
N ALA A 106 1.96 -2.88 15.61
CA ALA A 106 2.40 -2.39 16.92
C ALA A 106 3.91 -2.15 16.98
N THR A 107 4.70 -2.84 16.16
CA THR A 107 6.15 -2.63 16.02
C THR A 107 6.52 -1.63 14.91
N GLY A 108 5.54 -0.90 14.36
CA GLY A 108 5.75 0.17 13.38
C GLY A 108 5.94 -0.31 11.94
N HIS A 109 5.49 -1.54 11.62
CA HIS A 109 5.55 -2.05 10.26
C HIS A 109 4.17 -1.93 9.58
N PRO A 110 3.99 -1.00 8.62
CA PRO A 110 2.75 -0.90 7.85
C PRO A 110 2.54 -2.16 7.03
N ILE A 111 1.26 -2.49 6.81
CA ILE A 111 0.87 -3.72 6.10
C ILE A 111 0.16 -3.34 4.82
N VAL A 112 0.63 -3.84 3.69
CA VAL A 112 -0.07 -3.74 2.41
C VAL A 112 -1.00 -4.93 2.23
N VAL A 113 -2.18 -4.68 1.65
CA VAL A 113 -3.20 -5.68 1.42
C VAL A 113 -3.79 -5.54 0.03
N GLY A 114 -3.80 -6.63 -0.73
CA GLY A 114 -4.62 -6.80 -1.93
C GLY A 114 -5.87 -7.58 -1.55
N SER A 115 -7.06 -7.03 -1.81
CA SER A 115 -8.29 -7.68 -1.34
C SER A 115 -9.50 -7.32 -2.19
N ASN A 116 -10.48 -8.23 -2.23
CA ASN A 116 -11.80 -8.00 -2.78
C ASN A 116 -12.84 -7.55 -1.72
N VAL A 117 -12.43 -7.31 -0.48
CA VAL A 117 -13.28 -6.73 0.57
C VAL A 117 -13.44 -5.24 0.31
N GLY A 118 -14.62 -4.83 -0.12
CA GLY A 118 -14.95 -3.46 -0.48
C GLY A 118 -15.66 -2.67 0.62
N PHE A 119 -15.51 -1.34 0.61
CA PHE A 119 -16.10 -0.42 1.59
C PHE A 119 -16.94 0.71 0.97
N GLY A 120 -17.09 0.71 -0.32
CA GLY A 120 -17.81 1.71 -1.10
C GLY A 120 -17.17 1.85 -2.48
N SER A 121 -17.86 2.47 -3.44
CA SER A 121 -17.34 2.65 -4.81
C SER A 121 -16.79 4.05 -5.04
N THR A 122 -17.64 5.07 -4.99
CA THR A 122 -17.29 6.47 -5.28
C THR A 122 -16.96 7.26 -4.02
N SER A 123 -17.59 6.90 -2.91
CA SER A 123 -17.40 7.51 -1.58
C SER A 123 -17.81 6.55 -0.49
N ALA A 124 -17.42 6.85 0.74
CA ALA A 124 -17.86 6.13 1.94
C ALA A 124 -18.05 7.09 3.11
N THR A 125 -18.88 6.71 4.09
CA THR A 125 -19.11 7.51 5.28
C THR A 125 -18.85 6.67 6.53
N ARG A 126 -17.94 7.13 7.38
CA ARG A 126 -17.64 6.52 8.68
C ARG A 126 -18.86 6.61 9.60
N SER A 127 -19.06 5.59 10.40
CA SER A 127 -19.97 5.66 11.54
C SER A 127 -19.49 6.67 12.58
N LYS A 128 -20.31 6.97 13.59
CA LYS A 128 -19.93 7.82 14.73
C LYS A 128 -18.66 7.33 15.48
N SER A 129 -18.31 6.06 15.35
CA SER A 129 -17.10 5.47 15.94
C SER A 129 -15.93 5.31 14.96
N GLY A 130 -15.93 6.04 13.85
CA GLY A 130 -14.86 6.00 12.85
C GLY A 130 -14.83 4.75 11.96
N LEU A 131 -15.79 3.82 12.14
CA LEU A 131 -15.80 2.55 11.42
C LEU A 131 -16.47 2.66 10.06
N LEU A 132 -15.91 1.98 9.06
CA LEU A 132 -16.63 1.53 7.87
C LEU A 132 -17.02 0.05 8.00
N ARG A 133 -18.18 -0.29 7.49
CA ARG A 133 -18.60 -1.69 7.33
C ARG A 133 -18.18 -2.19 5.97
N SER A 134 -17.59 -3.36 5.94
CA SER A 134 -17.28 -4.02 4.68
C SER A 134 -18.53 -4.36 3.89
N GLN A 135 -18.44 -4.17 2.58
CA GLN A 135 -19.37 -4.71 1.61
C GLN A 135 -18.59 -5.76 0.81
N TRP A 136 -19.10 -6.97 0.68
CA TRP A 136 -18.45 -8.01 -0.08
C TRP A 136 -18.81 -7.87 -1.56
N TRP A 137 -17.84 -7.43 -2.37
CA TRP A 137 -18.02 -7.21 -3.79
C TRP A 137 -17.10 -8.14 -4.57
N SER A 138 -17.65 -9.11 -5.28
CA SER A 138 -16.88 -10.13 -6.01
C SER A 138 -15.89 -9.61 -7.07
N LYS A 139 -15.94 -8.31 -7.39
CA LYS A 139 -15.07 -7.65 -8.40
C LYS A 139 -14.29 -6.47 -7.85
N TRP A 140 -14.27 -6.25 -6.54
CA TRP A 140 -13.58 -5.13 -5.94
C TRP A 140 -12.15 -5.55 -5.57
N ASN A 141 -11.27 -5.60 -6.57
CA ASN A 141 -9.86 -5.89 -6.35
C ASN A 141 -9.11 -4.58 -6.15
N HIS A 142 -8.69 -4.32 -4.93
CA HIS A 142 -8.05 -3.07 -4.56
C HIS A 142 -6.90 -3.28 -3.56
N ALA A 143 -5.85 -2.45 -3.69
CA ALA A 143 -4.72 -2.46 -2.77
C ALA A 143 -4.80 -1.28 -1.80
N MET A 144 -4.67 -1.56 -0.51
CA MET A 144 -4.71 -0.57 0.56
C MET A 144 -3.54 -0.77 1.54
N CYS A 145 -3.37 0.16 2.49
CA CYS A 145 -2.32 0.10 3.49
C CYS A 145 -2.89 0.19 4.89
N PHE A 146 -2.59 -0.77 5.76
CA PHE A 146 -2.87 -0.67 7.19
C PHE A 146 -1.74 0.07 7.90
N CYS A 147 -2.12 1.02 8.76
CA CYS A 147 -1.19 1.88 9.50
C CYS A 147 -1.50 1.98 11.00
N GLY A 148 -2.54 1.32 11.49
CA GLY A 148 -2.89 1.34 12.90
C GLY A 148 -3.65 0.10 13.34
N VAL A 149 -3.57 -0.21 14.63
CA VAL A 149 -4.30 -1.31 15.26
C VAL A 149 -4.79 -0.90 16.65
N SER A 150 -5.97 -1.36 17.03
CA SER A 150 -6.49 -1.29 18.39
C SER A 150 -6.92 -2.68 18.83
N ASP A 151 -6.34 -3.16 19.92
CA ASP A 151 -6.61 -4.50 20.48
C ASP A 151 -7.47 -4.44 21.78
N GLY A 152 -8.22 -3.35 21.98
CA GLY A 152 -9.17 -3.20 23.08
C GLY A 152 -10.41 -4.11 22.93
N LYS A 153 -11.50 -3.78 23.67
CA LYS A 153 -12.77 -4.54 23.64
C LYS A 153 -13.31 -4.77 22.23
N SER A 154 -13.13 -3.81 21.32
CA SER A 154 -13.48 -3.93 19.91
C SER A 154 -12.21 -3.88 19.07
N LYS A 155 -11.69 -5.05 18.71
CA LYS A 155 -10.47 -5.16 17.91
C LYS A 155 -10.65 -4.57 16.53
N ARG A 156 -9.80 -3.60 16.15
CA ARG A 156 -9.91 -2.79 14.95
C ARG A 156 -8.56 -2.60 14.26
N ALA A 157 -8.60 -2.31 12.98
CA ALA A 157 -7.45 -1.90 12.20
C ALA A 157 -7.75 -0.59 11.45
N LEU A 158 -6.78 0.32 11.44
CA LEU A 158 -6.82 1.54 10.65
C LEU A 158 -6.23 1.26 9.28
N ILE A 159 -7.03 1.50 8.25
CA ILE A 159 -6.66 1.30 6.86
C ILE A 159 -6.70 2.63 6.12
N LEU A 160 -5.70 2.86 5.28
CA LEU A 160 -5.55 4.03 4.44
C LEU A 160 -5.81 3.65 2.99
N ASN A 161 -6.74 4.38 2.36
CA ASN A 161 -7.08 4.24 0.96
C ASN A 161 -6.29 5.24 0.10
N SER A 162 -6.15 4.96 -1.19
CA SER A 162 -5.42 5.79 -2.17
C SER A 162 -6.34 6.64 -3.08
N TRP A 163 -7.63 6.77 -2.75
CA TRP A 163 -8.62 7.47 -3.59
C TRP A 163 -8.85 8.93 -3.19
N GLY A 164 -7.88 9.51 -2.48
CA GLY A 164 -7.92 10.91 -2.05
C GLY A 164 -8.45 11.09 -0.63
N GLU A 165 -8.12 12.25 -0.08
CA GLU A 165 -8.41 12.61 1.30
C GLU A 165 -9.91 12.70 1.59
N ASN A 166 -10.69 13.11 0.59
CA ASN A 166 -12.13 13.34 0.70
C ASN A 166 -12.98 12.11 0.31
N TRP A 167 -12.35 10.99 -0.06
CA TRP A 167 -13.10 9.78 -0.43
C TRP A 167 -13.95 9.25 0.72
N VAL A 168 -13.46 9.35 1.94
CA VAL A 168 -14.19 8.96 3.14
C VAL A 168 -14.56 10.18 3.97
N SER A 169 -15.84 10.33 4.28
CA SER A 169 -16.42 11.39 5.13
C SER A 169 -16.78 10.87 6.52
N GLY A 170 -17.32 11.75 7.37
CA GLY A 170 -17.75 11.43 8.72
C GLY A 170 -16.62 11.47 9.77
N PRO A 171 -16.95 11.31 11.05
CA PRO A 171 -16.02 11.54 12.15
C PRO A 171 -14.88 10.53 12.17
N LYS A 172 -13.68 10.99 12.53
CA LYS A 172 -12.55 10.16 12.92
C LYS A 172 -12.75 9.68 14.37
N TRP A 173 -12.24 8.51 14.71
CA TRP A 173 -12.38 7.98 16.06
C TRP A 173 -11.39 8.62 17.05
N LEU A 174 -10.13 8.78 16.65
CA LEU A 174 -9.06 9.35 17.50
C LEU A 174 -8.73 10.81 17.15
N GLY A 175 -9.20 11.32 16.03
CA GLY A 175 -9.00 12.70 15.60
C GLY A 175 -7.73 12.96 14.79
N ASP A 176 -6.62 12.32 15.12
CA ASP A 176 -5.30 12.45 14.50
C ASP A 176 -5.02 11.41 13.38
N GLU A 177 -6.03 10.67 12.98
CA GLU A 177 -5.93 9.69 11.90
C GLU A 177 -5.61 10.36 10.56
N PRO A 178 -4.78 9.73 9.71
CA PRO A 178 -4.49 10.25 8.37
C PRO A 178 -5.77 10.51 7.57
N GLU A 179 -5.77 11.54 6.73
CA GLU A 179 -6.88 11.77 5.81
C GLU A 179 -7.03 10.59 4.83
N GLY A 180 -8.27 10.29 4.43
CA GLY A 180 -8.58 9.14 3.59
C GLY A 180 -8.54 7.78 4.32
N SER A 181 -8.25 7.76 5.63
CA SER A 181 -8.23 6.54 6.44
C SER A 181 -9.58 6.25 7.10
N PHE A 182 -9.77 5.00 7.52
CA PHE A 182 -10.95 4.56 8.27
C PHE A 182 -10.65 3.30 9.07
N TRP A 183 -11.38 3.08 10.15
CA TRP A 183 -11.29 1.87 10.93
C TRP A 183 -12.18 0.77 10.39
N ILE A 184 -11.71 -0.46 10.48
CA ILE A 184 -12.47 -1.68 10.19
C ILE A 184 -12.36 -2.67 11.36
N LEU A 185 -13.30 -3.60 11.45
CA LEU A 185 -13.28 -4.62 12.50
C LEU A 185 -12.29 -5.74 12.16
N LYS A 186 -11.78 -6.41 13.21
CA LYS A 186 -10.96 -7.63 13.09
C LYS A 186 -11.58 -8.64 12.11
N SER A 187 -12.91 -8.81 12.14
CA SER A 187 -13.62 -9.74 11.24
C SER A 187 -13.39 -9.43 9.76
N ASP A 188 -13.27 -8.16 9.39
CA ASP A 188 -12.98 -7.77 8.01
C ASP A 188 -11.50 -7.96 7.67
N VAL A 189 -10.59 -7.69 8.62
CA VAL A 189 -9.17 -8.02 8.47
C VAL A 189 -8.99 -9.52 8.23
N LEU A 190 -9.67 -10.38 8.98
CA LEU A 190 -9.59 -11.84 8.79
C LEU A 190 -10.08 -12.30 7.41
N LYS A 191 -11.12 -11.65 6.85
CA LYS A 191 -11.56 -11.91 5.47
C LYS A 191 -10.47 -11.53 4.45
N MET A 192 -9.72 -10.46 4.70
CA MET A 192 -8.60 -10.04 3.84
C MET A 192 -7.42 -10.99 3.98
N LEU A 193 -7.05 -11.39 5.20
CA LEU A 193 -5.99 -12.35 5.45
C LEU A 193 -6.24 -13.69 4.75
N ALA A 194 -7.50 -14.13 4.71
CA ALA A 194 -7.90 -15.37 4.03
C ALA A 194 -7.68 -15.34 2.50
N GLN A 195 -7.45 -14.15 1.89
CA GLN A 195 -7.15 -14.02 0.45
C GLN A 195 -5.65 -14.12 0.14
N ASP A 196 -4.81 -14.24 1.15
CA ASP A 196 -3.40 -14.58 1.07
C ASP A 196 -2.48 -13.56 0.38
N ASP A 197 -2.94 -12.31 0.15
CA ASP A 197 -2.16 -11.21 -0.45
C ASP A 197 -1.95 -10.05 0.55
N VAL A 198 -1.36 -10.36 1.72
CA VAL A 198 -1.14 -9.43 2.84
C VAL A 198 0.29 -9.51 3.35
N PHE A 199 1.00 -8.36 3.35
CA PHE A 199 2.43 -8.29 3.67
C PHE A 199 2.77 -7.11 4.56
N ALA A 200 3.48 -7.34 5.66
CA ALA A 200 4.16 -6.30 6.43
C ALA A 200 5.43 -5.89 5.67
N ILE A 201 5.68 -4.59 5.57
CA ILE A 201 6.84 -4.02 4.88
C ILE A 201 7.90 -3.68 5.92
N LEU A 202 9.11 -4.12 5.65
CA LEU A 202 10.26 -3.86 6.51
C LEU A 202 10.94 -2.55 6.11
N PRO A 203 11.67 -1.91 7.02
CA PRO A 203 12.45 -0.72 6.70
C PRO A 203 13.51 -1.01 5.64
N ILE A 204 13.81 0.00 4.82
CA ILE A 204 14.96 -0.01 3.92
C ILE A 204 16.21 0.17 4.79
N PRO A 205 17.20 -0.74 4.70
CA PRO A 205 18.43 -0.63 5.47
C PRO A 205 19.14 0.71 5.22
N GLY A 206 19.59 1.36 6.30
CA GLY A 206 20.31 2.63 6.21
C GLY A 206 19.45 3.89 6.10
N LEU A 207 18.15 3.79 5.89
CA LEU A 207 17.26 4.94 5.96
C LEU A 207 16.71 5.17 7.38
N PRO A 208 16.47 6.44 7.78
CA PRO A 208 15.80 6.76 9.05
C PRO A 208 14.36 6.20 9.04
N ARG A 209 13.86 5.97 10.26
CA ARG A 209 12.46 5.60 10.54
C ARG A 209 11.68 6.80 11.04
#